data_92c40dcef50bf74e221607dfd3105497
#
_entry.id   92c40dcef50bf74e221607dfd3105497
#
_cell.length_a   1.000
_cell.length_b   1.000
_cell.length_c   1.000
_cell.angle_alpha   90.00
_cell.angle_beta   90.00
_cell.angle_gamma   90.00
#
_symmetry.space_group_name_H-M   'P 1'
#
loop_
_entity.id
_entity.type
_entity.pdbx_description
1 polymer ?
#
loop_
_entity_poly.entity_id
_entity_poly.type
_entity_poly.pdbx_seq_one_letter_code
_entity_poly.pdbx_strand_id
1 'polypeptide(L)'
;MKINVLAPAKINLSLDVNGLRSDGYHSVSTVMQAVSIYDEIILTSNDSGEITVSCDYPGVPCDETNIVYKAAVQFFNYTKIPQSGVHIEIKKIIPTQAGMGGGSSDGAAVLVGLNRMFDAHLKTKELCQIGERVGADVPFCINGGTQYGTGTGATLEKIRSMPRAQIVICKPQDVSVSTKEAYAKVDEMPAKVADYSKYLIRSIYNGDLRNFCATLYNDFEEALQIPQVAEIKKIMYQNKAKGALMTGSGSAVYGLFSSERHAKKCIEVLKENYQDVFLCKPVKDGCKIVSVDLD
;
A
#
# COMPACT_ATOMS: atom_id res chain seq x y z
N MET A 1 -1.96 -16.92 23.46
CA MET A 1 -2.75 -15.79 22.89
C MET A 1 -2.63 -15.77 21.39
N LYS A 2 -3.74 -15.56 20.67
CA LYS A 2 -3.76 -15.45 19.21
C LYS A 2 -4.44 -14.14 18.81
N ILE A 3 -3.84 -13.38 17.91
CA ILE A 3 -4.36 -12.09 17.43
C ILE A 3 -4.43 -12.11 15.91
N ASN A 4 -5.56 -11.68 15.38
CA ASN A 4 -5.79 -11.57 13.96
C ASN A 4 -5.91 -10.08 13.56
N VAL A 5 -5.13 -9.66 12.55
CA VAL A 5 -5.03 -8.28 12.08
C VAL A 5 -5.26 -8.23 10.58
N LEU A 6 -6.18 -7.38 10.13
CA LEU A 6 -6.35 -7.07 8.70
C LEU A 6 -5.35 -5.98 8.29
N ALA A 7 -4.64 -6.23 7.21
CA ALA A 7 -3.60 -5.39 6.62
C ALA A 7 -4.09 -4.83 5.27
N PRO A 8 -4.56 -3.56 5.18
CA PRO A 8 -5.15 -3.02 3.96
C PRO A 8 -4.09 -2.72 2.91
N ALA A 9 -4.40 -2.95 1.64
CA ALA A 9 -3.64 -2.42 0.53
C ALA A 9 -3.72 -0.89 0.46
N LYS A 10 -2.79 -0.28 -0.28
CA LYS A 10 -2.83 1.15 -0.64
C LYS A 10 -2.79 1.34 -2.15
N ILE A 11 -3.25 2.49 -2.59
CA ILE A 11 -2.99 3.02 -3.92
C ILE A 11 -2.39 4.44 -3.81
N ASN A 12 -1.58 4.83 -4.79
CA ASN A 12 -1.12 6.20 -4.93
C ASN A 12 -2.07 6.95 -5.88
N LEU A 13 -2.72 7.98 -5.37
CA LEU A 13 -3.61 8.85 -6.16
C LEU A 13 -2.80 9.90 -6.94
N SER A 14 -1.67 10.30 -6.39
CA SER A 14 -0.61 11.01 -7.07
C SER A 14 0.75 10.51 -6.56
N LEU A 15 1.76 10.59 -7.42
CA LEU A 15 3.14 10.32 -7.06
C LEU A 15 4.07 11.19 -7.91
N ASP A 16 4.69 12.16 -7.27
CA ASP A 16 5.69 13.04 -7.83
C ASP A 16 7.06 12.67 -7.28
N VAL A 17 8.04 12.44 -8.14
CA VAL A 17 9.45 12.28 -7.78
C VAL A 17 10.15 13.63 -7.96
N ASN A 18 10.65 14.19 -6.85
CA ASN A 18 11.15 15.57 -6.78
C ASN A 18 12.70 15.66 -6.80
N GLY A 19 13.36 14.60 -7.25
CA GLY A 19 14.81 14.52 -7.40
C GLY A 19 15.54 13.82 -6.26
N LEU A 20 16.83 13.63 -6.44
CA LEU A 20 17.71 12.88 -5.55
C LEU A 20 18.10 13.74 -4.34
N ARG A 21 18.06 13.15 -3.16
CA ARG A 21 18.48 13.73 -1.89
C ARG A 21 19.97 13.43 -1.61
N SER A 22 20.54 14.16 -0.67
CA SER A 22 21.95 13.95 -0.24
C SER A 22 22.21 12.59 0.42
N ASP A 23 21.13 11.92 0.92
CA ASP A 23 21.21 10.59 1.52
C ASP A 23 21.08 9.45 0.49
N GLY A 24 21.00 9.76 -0.81
CA GLY A 24 20.90 8.80 -1.91
C GLY A 24 19.46 8.30 -2.18
N TYR A 25 18.47 8.77 -1.45
CA TYR A 25 17.06 8.51 -1.71
C TYR A 25 16.43 9.63 -2.53
N HIS A 26 15.34 9.34 -3.24
CA HIS A 26 14.54 10.36 -3.90
C HIS A 26 13.59 11.05 -2.93
N SER A 27 13.44 12.35 -3.10
CA SER A 27 12.35 13.08 -2.48
C SER A 27 11.07 12.84 -3.28
N VAL A 28 9.99 12.52 -2.60
CA VAL A 28 8.68 12.29 -3.25
C VAL A 28 7.60 13.16 -2.60
N SER A 29 6.59 13.48 -3.41
CA SER A 29 5.30 13.99 -2.94
C SER A 29 4.24 13.02 -3.43
N THR A 30 3.42 12.48 -2.54
CA THR A 30 2.42 11.48 -2.92
C THR A 30 1.16 11.62 -2.09
N VAL A 31 0.01 11.39 -2.72
CA VAL A 31 -1.25 11.20 -2.00
C VAL A 31 -1.61 9.73 -2.06
N MET A 32 -1.68 9.11 -0.90
CA MET A 32 -1.98 7.69 -0.75
C MET A 32 -3.38 7.48 -0.18
N GLN A 33 -4.00 6.38 -0.57
CA GLN A 33 -5.32 5.96 -0.10
C GLN A 33 -5.30 4.47 0.27
N ALA A 34 -5.73 4.13 1.49
CA ALA A 34 -5.96 2.76 1.89
C ALA A 34 -7.25 2.22 1.24
N VAL A 35 -7.23 0.97 0.79
CA VAL A 35 -8.35 0.32 0.08
C VAL A 35 -8.74 -1.00 0.72
N SER A 36 -10.00 -1.43 0.50
CA SER A 36 -10.59 -2.61 1.14
C SER A 36 -10.19 -3.95 0.49
N ILE A 37 -8.90 -4.11 0.19
CA ILE A 37 -8.26 -5.39 -0.11
C ILE A 37 -7.28 -5.63 1.04
N TYR A 38 -7.36 -6.80 1.69
CA TYR A 38 -6.62 -7.04 2.91
C TYR A 38 -5.85 -8.35 2.83
N ASP A 39 -4.61 -8.33 3.30
CA ASP A 39 -3.96 -9.52 3.82
C ASP A 39 -4.43 -9.74 5.26
N GLU A 40 -4.34 -10.97 5.74
CA GLU A 40 -4.65 -11.33 7.10
C GLU A 40 -3.37 -11.80 7.79
N ILE A 41 -3.01 -11.13 8.89
CA ILE A 41 -1.84 -11.47 9.70
C ILE A 41 -2.31 -12.07 11.01
N ILE A 42 -1.89 -13.32 11.25
CA ILE A 42 -2.23 -14.04 12.47
C ILE A 42 -0.97 -14.18 13.31
N LEU A 43 -0.99 -13.59 14.49
CA LEU A 43 0.08 -13.68 15.47
C LEU A 43 -0.31 -14.69 16.55
N THR A 44 0.54 -15.67 16.80
CA THR A 44 0.35 -16.65 17.86
C THR A 44 1.58 -16.63 18.79
N SER A 45 1.36 -16.30 20.07
CA SER A 45 2.44 -16.35 21.08
C SER A 45 2.80 -17.81 21.40
N ASN A 46 4.09 -18.05 21.63
CA ASN A 46 4.60 -19.35 22.07
C ASN A 46 5.79 -19.16 23.03
N ASP A 47 6.25 -20.24 23.65
CA ASP A 47 7.32 -20.20 24.65
C ASP A 47 8.72 -20.50 24.06
N SER A 48 8.86 -20.52 22.72
CA SER A 48 10.13 -20.87 22.09
C SER A 48 11.21 -19.78 22.20
N GLY A 49 10.81 -18.53 22.44
CA GLY A 49 11.69 -17.36 22.37
C GLY A 49 12.04 -16.95 20.93
N GLU A 50 11.52 -17.64 19.92
CA GLU A 50 11.84 -17.41 18.51
C GLU A 50 10.72 -16.72 17.75
N ILE A 51 11.10 -15.92 16.74
CA ILE A 51 10.18 -15.37 15.75
C ILE A 51 10.19 -16.30 14.55
N THR A 52 9.02 -16.84 14.21
CA THR A 52 8.85 -17.70 13.03
C THR A 52 7.79 -17.14 12.11
N VAL A 53 7.93 -17.37 10.80
CA VAL A 53 7.03 -16.85 9.75
C VAL A 53 6.54 -18.00 8.89
N SER A 54 5.27 -17.96 8.53
CA SER A 54 4.69 -18.81 7.47
C SER A 54 3.83 -17.95 6.54
N CYS A 55 3.73 -18.38 5.27
CA CYS A 55 2.93 -17.68 4.26
C CYS A 55 2.29 -18.71 3.32
N ASP A 56 1.02 -18.50 2.98
CA ASP A 56 0.28 -19.35 2.04
C ASP A 56 0.58 -19.01 0.55
N TYR A 57 1.34 -17.94 0.29
CA TYR A 57 1.65 -17.50 -1.07
C TYR A 57 3.06 -17.90 -1.48
N PRO A 58 3.22 -18.67 -2.59
CA PRO A 58 4.54 -19.09 -3.07
C PRO A 58 5.46 -17.92 -3.39
N GLY A 59 6.74 -18.03 -3.01
CA GLY A 59 7.77 -17.02 -3.31
C GLY A 59 7.86 -15.86 -2.33
N VAL A 60 6.99 -15.80 -1.33
CA VAL A 60 7.17 -14.90 -0.18
C VAL A 60 8.14 -15.57 0.80
N PRO A 61 9.29 -14.94 1.12
CA PRO A 61 10.25 -15.53 2.05
C PRO A 61 9.65 -15.67 3.45
N CYS A 62 9.94 -16.79 4.14
CA CYS A 62 9.48 -17.05 5.50
C CYS A 62 10.63 -17.02 6.51
N ASP A 63 11.68 -16.26 6.23
CA ASP A 63 12.88 -16.08 7.01
C ASP A 63 13.07 -14.62 7.48
N GLU A 64 14.24 -14.32 8.01
CA GLU A 64 14.65 -12.99 8.50
C GLU A 64 14.66 -11.88 7.44
N THR A 65 14.63 -12.24 6.16
CA THR A 65 14.55 -11.26 5.06
C THR A 65 13.16 -10.68 4.90
N ASN A 66 12.12 -11.39 5.40
CA ASN A 66 10.74 -10.93 5.34
C ASN A 66 10.53 -9.68 6.19
N ILE A 67 9.75 -8.73 5.66
CA ILE A 67 9.42 -7.48 6.33
C ILE A 67 8.65 -7.69 7.65
N VAL A 68 7.84 -8.73 7.78
CA VAL A 68 7.10 -9.05 9.01
C VAL A 68 8.05 -9.50 10.12
N TYR A 69 9.08 -10.28 9.79
CA TYR A 69 10.12 -10.66 10.73
C TYR A 69 10.88 -9.42 11.22
N LYS A 70 11.31 -8.56 10.29
CA LYS A 70 12.00 -7.31 10.61
C LYS A 70 11.13 -6.39 11.48
N ALA A 71 9.83 -6.31 11.21
CA ALA A 71 8.90 -5.55 12.03
C ALA A 71 8.85 -6.06 13.48
N ALA A 72 8.79 -7.37 13.69
CA ALA A 72 8.80 -7.97 15.01
C ALA A 72 10.13 -7.69 15.75
N VAL A 73 11.27 -7.87 15.08
CA VAL A 73 12.59 -7.54 15.66
C VAL A 73 12.68 -6.07 16.06
N GLN A 74 12.22 -5.14 15.21
CA GLN A 74 12.23 -3.71 15.51
C GLN A 74 11.30 -3.36 16.67
N PHE A 75 10.15 -4.04 16.80
CA PHE A 75 9.25 -3.87 17.93
C PHE A 75 9.92 -4.23 19.25
N PHE A 76 10.52 -5.42 19.37
CA PHE A 76 11.23 -5.86 20.60
C PHE A 76 12.43 -4.96 20.90
N ASN A 77 13.18 -4.55 19.87
CA ASN A 77 14.32 -3.63 20.04
C ASN A 77 13.89 -2.25 20.57
N TYR A 78 12.73 -1.75 20.14
CA TYR A 78 12.23 -0.44 20.59
C TYR A 78 11.65 -0.51 22.01
N THR A 79 10.79 -1.49 22.27
CA THR A 79 10.08 -1.62 23.55
C THR A 79 10.95 -2.10 24.69
N LYS A 80 12.07 -2.78 24.39
CA LYS A 80 12.92 -3.49 25.36
C LYS A 80 12.18 -4.59 26.13
N ILE A 81 10.99 -4.97 25.67
CA ILE A 81 10.31 -6.17 26.17
C ILE A 81 11.19 -7.37 25.79
N PRO A 82 11.46 -8.31 26.73
CA PRO A 82 12.18 -9.52 26.38
C PRO A 82 11.51 -10.23 25.19
N GLN A 83 12.30 -10.61 24.20
CA GLN A 83 11.76 -11.31 23.04
C GLN A 83 11.13 -12.62 23.51
N SER A 84 9.83 -12.71 23.34
CA SER A 84 9.05 -13.93 23.52
C SER A 84 8.82 -14.59 22.17
N GLY A 85 8.56 -15.88 22.14
CA GLY A 85 8.26 -16.61 20.92
C GLY A 85 6.97 -16.09 20.28
N VAL A 86 7.00 -15.83 18.97
CA VAL A 86 5.83 -15.47 18.20
C VAL A 86 5.88 -16.14 16.84
N HIS A 87 4.78 -16.80 16.45
CA HIS A 87 4.56 -17.27 15.10
C HIS A 87 3.70 -16.25 14.34
N ILE A 88 4.16 -15.86 13.15
CA ILE A 88 3.50 -14.92 12.26
C ILE A 88 3.04 -15.68 11.02
N GLU A 89 1.74 -15.90 10.89
CA GLU A 89 1.12 -16.50 9.70
C GLU A 89 0.58 -15.38 8.80
N ILE A 90 0.98 -15.40 7.52
CA ILE A 90 0.55 -14.45 6.50
C ILE A 90 -0.41 -15.14 5.55
N LYS A 91 -1.65 -14.64 5.43
CA LYS A 91 -2.59 -15.02 4.38
C LYS A 91 -2.67 -13.93 3.34
N LYS A 92 -2.10 -14.20 2.16
CA LYS A 92 -1.93 -13.20 1.09
C LYS A 92 -3.11 -13.13 0.15
N ILE A 93 -3.64 -11.91 -0.02
CA ILE A 93 -4.63 -11.52 -1.04
C ILE A 93 -4.07 -10.37 -1.89
N ILE A 94 -3.31 -9.46 -1.28
CA ILE A 94 -2.71 -8.34 -1.99
C ILE A 94 -1.59 -8.88 -2.89
N PRO A 95 -1.65 -8.66 -4.22
CA PRO A 95 -0.63 -9.16 -5.13
C PRO A 95 0.77 -8.63 -4.78
N THR A 96 1.77 -9.48 -4.88
CA THR A 96 3.17 -9.08 -4.69
C THR A 96 3.67 -8.25 -5.87
N GLN A 97 4.64 -7.36 -5.64
CA GLN A 97 5.26 -6.51 -6.68
C GLN A 97 4.22 -5.75 -7.53
N ALA A 98 3.17 -5.25 -6.88
CA ALA A 98 2.04 -4.58 -7.51
C ALA A 98 2.01 -3.05 -7.27
N GLY A 99 2.94 -2.49 -6.50
CA GLY A 99 2.88 -1.09 -6.07
C GLY A 99 1.78 -0.80 -5.04
N MET A 100 1.18 -1.84 -4.45
CA MET A 100 0.03 -1.75 -3.53
C MET A 100 0.42 -1.79 -2.04
N GLY A 101 1.70 -1.83 -1.72
CA GLY A 101 2.20 -1.77 -0.35
C GLY A 101 1.90 -3.00 0.52
N GLY A 102 1.61 -4.17 -0.08
CA GLY A 102 1.21 -5.37 0.65
C GLY A 102 2.20 -5.77 1.76
N GLY A 103 3.48 -5.92 1.43
CA GLY A 103 4.49 -6.28 2.44
C GLY A 103 4.62 -5.23 3.55
N SER A 104 4.54 -3.93 3.21
CA SER A 104 4.57 -2.85 4.22
C SER A 104 3.34 -2.90 5.12
N SER A 105 2.18 -3.27 4.56
CA SER A 105 0.95 -3.47 5.33
C SER A 105 1.04 -4.67 6.25
N ASP A 106 1.63 -5.78 5.78
CA ASP A 106 1.90 -6.96 6.61
C ASP A 106 2.79 -6.59 7.81
N GLY A 107 3.90 -5.86 7.56
CA GLY A 107 4.77 -5.36 8.61
C GLY A 107 4.08 -4.41 9.60
N ALA A 108 3.21 -3.53 9.10
CA ALA A 108 2.38 -2.65 9.93
C ALA A 108 1.41 -3.45 10.82
N ALA A 109 0.77 -4.49 10.27
CA ALA A 109 -0.13 -5.36 11.01
C ALA A 109 0.59 -6.11 12.14
N VAL A 110 1.84 -6.56 11.91
CA VAL A 110 2.67 -7.15 12.95
C VAL A 110 2.91 -6.15 14.08
N LEU A 111 3.29 -4.91 13.78
CA LEU A 111 3.52 -3.89 14.82
C LEU A 111 2.26 -3.62 15.65
N VAL A 112 1.10 -3.48 14.99
CA VAL A 112 -0.20 -3.27 15.64
C VAL A 112 -0.58 -4.47 16.52
N GLY A 113 -0.39 -5.68 16.00
CA GLY A 113 -0.71 -6.92 16.69
C GLY A 113 0.19 -7.17 17.91
N LEU A 114 1.52 -6.97 17.77
CA LEU A 114 2.47 -7.12 18.87
C LEU A 114 2.24 -6.08 19.98
N ASN A 115 1.90 -4.83 19.60
CA ASN A 115 1.54 -3.81 20.59
C ASN A 115 0.37 -4.25 21.48
N ARG A 116 -0.62 -4.94 20.88
CA ARG A 116 -1.75 -5.52 21.63
C ARG A 116 -1.37 -6.80 22.37
N MET A 117 -0.57 -7.68 21.78
CA MET A 117 -0.18 -8.98 22.33
C MET A 117 0.64 -8.83 23.61
N PHE A 118 1.57 -7.89 23.63
CA PHE A 118 2.47 -7.63 24.75
C PHE A 118 2.05 -6.45 25.64
N ASP A 119 0.85 -5.91 25.41
CA ASP A 119 0.29 -4.78 26.18
C ASP A 119 1.28 -3.60 26.31
N ALA A 120 2.01 -3.34 25.21
CA ALA A 120 3.10 -2.36 25.22
C ALA A 120 2.60 -0.90 25.25
N HIS A 121 1.32 -0.67 25.06
CA HIS A 121 0.64 0.64 25.12
C HIS A 121 1.27 1.75 24.24
N LEU A 122 1.96 1.36 23.15
CA LEU A 122 2.53 2.32 22.23
C LEU A 122 1.42 3.10 21.51
N LYS A 123 1.61 4.41 21.40
CA LYS A 123 0.73 5.28 20.60
C LYS A 123 1.03 5.08 19.10
N THR A 124 0.09 5.45 18.27
CA THR A 124 0.23 5.38 16.80
C THR A 124 1.52 6.05 16.31
N LYS A 125 1.91 7.19 16.89
CA LYS A 125 3.16 7.88 16.54
C LYS A 125 4.40 7.02 16.80
N GLU A 126 4.44 6.29 17.90
CA GLU A 126 5.57 5.42 18.27
C GLU A 126 5.62 4.20 17.34
N LEU A 127 4.47 3.61 17.04
CA LEU A 127 4.36 2.54 16.03
C LEU A 127 4.85 3.00 14.67
N CYS A 128 4.51 4.22 14.24
CA CYS A 128 5.01 4.80 13.00
C CYS A 128 6.54 5.00 13.02
N GLN A 129 7.13 5.41 14.14
CA GLN A 129 8.58 5.54 14.28
C GLN A 129 9.31 4.19 14.15
N ILE A 130 8.72 3.12 14.69
CA ILE A 130 9.23 1.77 14.47
C ILE A 130 9.06 1.37 13.01
N GLY A 131 7.87 1.63 12.46
CA GLY A 131 7.50 1.29 11.09
C GLY A 131 8.40 1.94 10.03
N GLU A 132 8.82 3.19 10.25
CA GLU A 132 9.73 3.91 9.35
C GLU A 132 11.09 3.19 9.20
N ARG A 133 11.58 2.53 10.27
CA ARG A 133 12.80 1.72 10.23
C ARG A 133 12.63 0.40 9.49
N VAL A 134 11.38 -0.03 9.30
CA VAL A 134 11.03 -1.27 8.61
C VAL A 134 10.81 -1.02 7.12
N GLY A 135 10.12 0.07 6.78
CA GLY A 135 9.85 0.46 5.40
C GLY A 135 9.06 1.77 5.29
N ALA A 136 9.29 2.52 4.21
CA ALA A 136 8.73 3.87 4.01
C ALA A 136 7.18 3.90 4.00
N ASP A 137 6.53 2.86 3.49
CA ASP A 137 5.06 2.77 3.44
C ASP A 137 4.42 2.23 4.74
N VAL A 138 5.22 1.68 5.68
CA VAL A 138 4.70 1.07 6.91
C VAL A 138 3.93 2.09 7.77
N PRO A 139 4.41 3.33 7.98
CA PRO A 139 3.66 4.35 8.73
C PRO A 139 2.29 4.66 8.10
N PHE A 140 2.22 4.69 6.76
CA PHE A 140 0.93 4.87 6.07
C PHE A 140 -0.03 3.72 6.36
N CYS A 141 0.45 2.48 6.30
CA CYS A 141 -0.37 1.28 6.55
C CYS A 141 -0.87 1.20 8.01
N ILE A 142 -0.11 1.73 8.97
CA ILE A 142 -0.56 1.88 10.36
C ILE A 142 -1.71 2.90 10.46
N ASN A 143 -1.59 4.04 9.80
CA ASN A 143 -2.54 5.15 9.89
C ASN A 143 -3.78 4.95 9.02
N GLY A 144 -3.60 4.48 7.79
CA GLY A 144 -4.67 4.34 6.78
C GLY A 144 -5.26 5.66 6.28
N GLY A 145 -6.44 5.57 5.66
CA GLY A 145 -7.18 6.73 5.14
C GLY A 145 -6.58 7.34 3.89
N THR A 146 -6.76 8.65 3.73
CA THR A 146 -6.14 9.47 2.69
C THR A 146 -5.08 10.34 3.33
N GLN A 147 -3.82 10.22 2.89
CA GLN A 147 -2.71 10.98 3.45
C GLN A 147 -1.80 11.54 2.37
N TYR A 148 -1.25 12.71 2.64
CA TYR A 148 -0.18 13.33 1.88
C TYR A 148 1.16 12.93 2.49
N GLY A 149 2.00 12.29 1.70
CA GLY A 149 3.35 11.86 2.09
C GLY A 149 4.41 12.72 1.40
N THR A 150 5.44 13.10 2.14
CA THR A 150 6.60 13.86 1.66
C THR A 150 7.92 13.26 2.13
N GLY A 151 9.03 13.82 1.69
CA GLY A 151 10.36 13.29 1.97
C GLY A 151 10.58 11.97 1.23
N THR A 152 10.84 10.89 1.93
CA THR A 152 10.87 9.52 1.37
C THR A 152 9.48 8.91 1.20
N GLY A 153 8.42 9.67 1.48
CA GLY A 153 7.03 9.20 1.57
C GLY A 153 6.58 8.88 3.00
N ALA A 154 7.49 8.87 3.96
CA ALA A 154 7.21 8.50 5.35
C ALA A 154 6.72 9.67 6.22
N THR A 155 6.97 10.93 5.82
CA THR A 155 6.42 12.10 6.51
C THR A 155 4.98 12.31 6.05
N LEU A 156 4.02 11.96 6.91
CA LEU A 156 2.61 11.85 6.59
C LEU A 156 1.78 12.97 7.20
N GLU A 157 0.92 13.56 6.39
CA GLU A 157 -0.12 14.49 6.80
C GLU A 157 -1.49 13.90 6.44
N LYS A 158 -2.38 13.80 7.44
CA LYS A 158 -3.77 13.37 7.18
C LYS A 158 -4.53 14.48 6.50
N ILE A 159 -5.10 14.17 5.35
CA ILE A 159 -5.91 15.12 4.56
C ILE A 159 -7.37 14.68 4.48
N ARG A 160 -8.22 15.49 3.86
CA ARG A 160 -9.61 15.12 3.59
C ARG A 160 -9.66 13.84 2.75
N SER A 161 -10.62 12.96 3.07
CA SER A 161 -10.84 11.73 2.31
C SER A 161 -11.12 12.02 0.83
N MET A 162 -10.58 11.15 -0.04
CA MET A 162 -10.91 11.20 -1.47
C MET A 162 -12.42 11.11 -1.71
N PRO A 163 -12.94 11.58 -2.86
CA PRO A 163 -14.35 11.42 -3.22
C PRO A 163 -14.77 9.95 -3.23
N ARG A 164 -16.03 9.69 -2.90
CA ARG A 164 -16.57 8.32 -2.93
C ARG A 164 -16.48 7.73 -4.34
N ALA A 165 -15.90 6.55 -4.46
CA ALA A 165 -15.76 5.82 -5.71
C ALA A 165 -15.78 4.30 -5.45
N GLN A 166 -16.20 3.53 -6.45
CA GLN A 166 -15.84 2.12 -6.55
C GLN A 166 -14.48 2.04 -7.23
N ILE A 167 -13.63 1.16 -6.77
CA ILE A 167 -12.27 1.01 -7.27
C ILE A 167 -12.13 -0.40 -7.86
N VAL A 168 -11.73 -0.48 -9.12
CA VAL A 168 -11.32 -1.74 -9.74
C VAL A 168 -9.81 -1.72 -9.81
N ILE A 169 -9.15 -2.75 -9.31
CA ILE A 169 -7.70 -2.93 -9.40
C ILE A 169 -7.42 -4.14 -10.26
N CYS A 170 -6.48 -4.02 -11.18
CA CYS A 170 -6.00 -5.10 -12.02
C CYS A 170 -4.47 -5.10 -12.04
N LYS A 171 -3.85 -6.26 -11.75
CA LYS A 171 -2.41 -6.46 -11.91
C LYS A 171 -2.15 -7.37 -13.11
N PRO A 172 -1.38 -6.92 -14.12
CA PRO A 172 -0.96 -7.80 -15.20
C PRO A 172 -0.02 -8.88 -14.67
N GLN A 173 -0.21 -10.13 -15.14
CA GLN A 173 0.72 -11.22 -14.90
C GLN A 173 2.02 -10.96 -15.67
N ASP A 174 3.11 -11.57 -15.21
CA ASP A 174 4.43 -11.53 -15.86
C ASP A 174 5.04 -10.13 -16.04
N VAL A 175 4.46 -9.13 -15.38
CA VAL A 175 4.99 -7.77 -15.33
C VAL A 175 5.35 -7.43 -13.89
N SER A 176 6.63 -7.36 -13.62
CA SER A 176 7.18 -6.84 -12.37
C SER A 176 8.17 -5.72 -12.67
N VAL A 177 8.13 -4.68 -11.87
CA VAL A 177 9.06 -3.55 -11.97
C VAL A 177 9.81 -3.44 -10.66
N SER A 178 11.11 -3.44 -10.75
CA SER A 178 11.95 -3.11 -9.61
C SER A 178 11.81 -1.61 -9.30
N THR A 179 11.55 -1.27 -8.04
CA THR A 179 11.47 0.15 -7.62
C THR A 179 12.75 0.92 -7.97
N LYS A 180 13.91 0.25 -7.91
CA LYS A 180 15.20 0.85 -8.31
C LYS A 180 15.23 1.21 -9.79
N GLU A 181 14.75 0.32 -10.67
CA GLU A 181 14.65 0.58 -12.11
C GLU A 181 13.65 1.70 -12.41
N ALA A 182 12.53 1.74 -11.69
CA ALA A 182 11.54 2.78 -11.84
C ALA A 182 12.12 4.18 -11.53
N TYR A 183 12.87 4.32 -10.43
CA TYR A 183 13.56 5.57 -10.12
C TYR A 183 14.60 5.94 -11.17
N ALA A 184 15.42 4.99 -11.63
CA ALA A 184 16.41 5.24 -12.68
C ALA A 184 15.76 5.75 -13.98
N LYS A 185 14.57 5.25 -14.33
CA LYS A 185 13.81 5.74 -15.49
C LYS A 185 13.25 7.15 -15.29
N VAL A 186 12.82 7.47 -14.09
CA VAL A 186 12.35 8.85 -13.77
C VAL A 186 13.54 9.83 -13.84
N ASP A 187 14.75 9.43 -13.43
CA ASP A 187 15.96 10.28 -13.51
C ASP A 187 16.35 10.61 -14.96
N GLU A 188 15.95 9.79 -15.93
CA GLU A 188 16.15 10.06 -17.37
C GLU A 188 15.14 11.07 -17.94
N MET A 189 14.03 11.39 -17.20
CA MET A 189 13.00 12.31 -17.67
C MET A 189 13.43 13.77 -17.54
N PRO A 190 12.89 14.68 -18.39
CA PRO A 190 13.08 16.11 -18.21
C PRO A 190 12.55 16.58 -16.84
N ALA A 191 13.26 17.53 -16.24
CA ALA A 191 12.81 18.13 -14.98
C ALA A 191 11.41 18.75 -15.16
N LYS A 192 10.47 18.35 -14.28
CA LYS A 192 9.13 18.91 -14.28
C LYS A 192 9.01 20.11 -13.32
N VAL A 193 8.13 21.03 -13.66
CA VAL A 193 7.85 22.23 -12.85
C VAL A 193 6.60 22.04 -11.99
N ALA A 194 5.69 21.13 -12.37
CA ALA A 194 4.41 20.94 -11.71
C ALA A 194 4.51 19.98 -10.51
N ASP A 195 3.81 20.31 -9.42
CA ASP A 195 3.57 19.45 -8.26
C ASP A 195 2.12 18.95 -8.35
N TYR A 196 1.95 17.78 -8.96
CA TYR A 196 0.63 17.20 -9.21
C TYR A 196 -0.08 16.79 -7.92
N SER A 197 0.66 16.40 -6.89
CA SER A 197 0.10 16.08 -5.57
C SER A 197 -0.63 17.28 -4.96
N LYS A 198 -0.09 18.50 -5.12
CA LYS A 198 -0.80 19.71 -4.66
C LYS A 198 -2.07 20.02 -5.46
N TYR A 199 -2.07 19.77 -6.78
CA TYR A 199 -3.29 19.91 -7.58
C TYR A 199 -4.35 18.88 -7.15
N LEU A 200 -3.95 17.64 -6.91
CA LEU A 200 -4.85 16.60 -6.46
C LEU A 200 -5.44 16.93 -5.08
N ILE A 201 -4.64 17.40 -4.13
CA ILE A 201 -5.14 17.83 -2.81
C ILE A 201 -6.20 18.91 -2.95
N ARG A 202 -5.97 19.93 -3.79
CA ARG A 202 -6.98 20.97 -4.07
C ARG A 202 -8.27 20.40 -4.64
N SER A 203 -8.17 19.43 -5.55
CA SER A 203 -9.35 18.79 -6.16
C SER A 203 -10.16 17.95 -5.17
N ILE A 204 -9.52 17.34 -4.16
CA ILE A 204 -10.20 16.64 -3.05
C ILE A 204 -11.13 17.61 -2.29
N TYR A 205 -10.69 18.84 -2.05
CA TYR A 205 -11.50 19.82 -1.34
C TYR A 205 -12.69 20.32 -2.15
N ASN A 206 -12.61 20.30 -3.48
CA ASN A 206 -13.73 20.63 -4.38
C ASN A 206 -14.81 19.54 -4.45
N GLY A 207 -14.48 18.29 -4.05
CA GLY A 207 -15.44 17.20 -3.82
C GLY A 207 -16.05 16.56 -5.07
N ASP A 208 -15.67 16.96 -6.29
CA ASP A 208 -16.15 16.37 -7.55
C ASP A 208 -15.21 15.29 -8.05
N LEU A 209 -15.74 14.05 -8.21
CA LEU A 209 -14.98 12.90 -8.67
C LEU A 209 -14.38 13.11 -10.07
N ARG A 210 -15.04 13.82 -10.97
CA ARG A 210 -14.53 14.03 -12.33
C ARG A 210 -13.30 14.93 -12.32
N ASN A 211 -13.37 16.06 -11.62
CA ASN A 211 -12.25 16.99 -11.49
C ASN A 211 -11.10 16.34 -10.73
N PHE A 212 -11.41 15.55 -9.68
CA PHE A 212 -10.44 14.76 -8.95
C PHE A 212 -9.70 13.77 -9.88
N CYS A 213 -10.43 13.01 -10.70
CA CYS A 213 -9.83 12.04 -11.62
C CYS A 213 -8.93 12.69 -12.68
N ALA A 214 -9.18 13.95 -13.05
CA ALA A 214 -8.34 14.69 -13.99
C ALA A 214 -6.97 15.12 -13.40
N THR A 215 -6.79 15.00 -12.07
CA THR A 215 -5.55 15.35 -11.37
C THR A 215 -4.74 14.14 -10.91
N LEU A 216 -5.17 12.92 -11.26
CA LEU A 216 -4.40 11.70 -10.98
C LEU A 216 -3.10 11.72 -11.78
N TYR A 217 -1.98 11.37 -11.13
CA TYR A 217 -0.66 11.45 -11.76
C TYR A 217 0.35 10.50 -11.11
N ASN A 218 1.23 9.90 -11.91
CA ASN A 218 2.31 9.05 -11.40
C ASN A 218 3.54 9.13 -12.31
N ASP A 219 4.65 9.67 -11.80
CA ASP A 219 5.92 9.76 -12.52
C ASP A 219 6.44 8.41 -13.01
N PHE A 220 6.25 7.35 -12.23
CA PHE A 220 6.67 6.02 -12.67
C PHE A 220 5.87 5.51 -13.86
N GLU A 221 4.58 5.82 -13.95
CA GLU A 221 3.77 5.45 -15.13
C GLU A 221 4.28 6.18 -16.36
N GLU A 222 4.55 7.48 -16.24
CA GLU A 222 5.08 8.30 -17.35
C GLU A 222 6.47 7.82 -17.80
N ALA A 223 7.34 7.45 -16.86
CA ALA A 223 8.69 7.00 -17.15
C ALA A 223 8.77 5.60 -17.74
N LEU A 224 7.95 4.67 -17.24
CA LEU A 224 8.04 3.25 -17.57
C LEU A 224 7.25 2.87 -18.84
N GLN A 225 6.15 3.57 -19.13
CA GLN A 225 5.31 3.37 -20.32
C GLN A 225 4.98 1.89 -20.63
N ILE A 226 4.57 1.15 -19.61
CA ILE A 226 4.31 -0.30 -19.66
C ILE A 226 3.09 -0.56 -20.57
N PRO A 227 3.21 -1.33 -21.66
CA PRO A 227 2.09 -1.56 -22.61
C PRO A 227 0.86 -2.18 -21.94
N GLN A 228 1.05 -3.13 -21.02
CA GLN A 228 -0.05 -3.78 -20.29
C GLN A 228 -0.82 -2.80 -19.40
N VAL A 229 -0.12 -1.82 -18.81
CA VAL A 229 -0.75 -0.74 -18.03
C VAL A 229 -1.66 0.10 -18.95
N ALA A 230 -1.18 0.47 -20.13
CA ALA A 230 -1.95 1.23 -21.10
C ALA A 230 -3.19 0.46 -21.58
N GLU A 231 -3.05 -0.85 -21.83
CA GLU A 231 -4.15 -1.73 -22.23
C GLU A 231 -5.22 -1.82 -21.13
N ILE A 232 -4.84 -2.08 -19.89
CA ILE A 232 -5.75 -2.15 -18.75
C ILE A 232 -6.50 -0.82 -18.57
N LYS A 233 -5.80 0.32 -18.65
CA LYS A 233 -6.42 1.66 -18.59
C LYS A 233 -7.44 1.84 -19.71
N LYS A 234 -7.13 1.44 -20.92
CA LYS A 234 -8.05 1.49 -22.07
C LYS A 234 -9.34 0.71 -21.78
N ILE A 235 -9.22 -0.53 -21.29
CA ILE A 235 -10.37 -1.36 -20.90
C ILE A 235 -11.20 -0.66 -19.81
N MET A 236 -10.55 -0.10 -18.78
CA MET A 236 -11.24 0.62 -17.71
C MET A 236 -12.02 1.83 -18.22
N TYR A 237 -11.43 2.65 -19.09
CA TYR A 237 -12.13 3.80 -19.70
C TYR A 237 -13.28 3.39 -20.62
N GLN A 238 -13.14 2.33 -21.41
CA GLN A 238 -14.23 1.77 -22.24
C GLN A 238 -15.41 1.32 -21.37
N ASN A 239 -15.14 0.86 -20.13
CA ASN A 239 -16.15 0.48 -19.15
C ASN A 239 -16.55 1.61 -18.18
N LYS A 240 -16.31 2.89 -18.57
CA LYS A 240 -16.79 4.10 -17.88
C LYS A 240 -16.06 4.46 -16.59
N ALA A 241 -14.80 4.04 -16.44
CA ALA A 241 -13.93 4.62 -15.42
C ALA A 241 -13.86 6.14 -15.58
N LYS A 242 -13.85 6.88 -14.48
CA LYS A 242 -13.69 8.35 -14.45
C LYS A 242 -12.24 8.76 -14.48
N GLY A 243 -11.36 7.89 -14.00
CA GLY A 243 -9.92 7.99 -14.05
C GLY A 243 -9.30 6.61 -13.86
N ALA A 244 -8.11 6.40 -14.39
CA ALA A 244 -7.32 5.18 -14.20
C ALA A 244 -5.83 5.53 -14.14
N LEU A 245 -5.10 4.88 -13.23
CA LEU A 245 -3.69 5.16 -12.99
C LEU A 245 -2.97 3.91 -12.49
N MET A 246 -1.69 3.76 -12.80
CA MET A 246 -0.80 2.80 -12.18
C MET A 246 -0.47 3.23 -10.75
N THR A 247 -0.43 2.29 -9.80
CA THR A 247 -0.10 2.60 -8.40
C THR A 247 1.36 2.29 -8.08
N GLY A 248 2.01 3.19 -7.33
CA GLY A 248 3.41 3.03 -6.94
C GLY A 248 4.33 2.87 -8.14
N SER A 249 5.36 2.07 -8.01
CA SER A 249 6.26 1.68 -9.13
C SER A 249 5.63 0.65 -10.07
N GLY A 250 4.37 0.29 -9.86
CA GLY A 250 3.65 -0.66 -10.69
C GLY A 250 3.79 -2.10 -10.21
N SER A 251 3.23 -3.04 -10.94
CA SER A 251 2.53 -2.87 -12.23
C SER A 251 1.00 -2.78 -12.12
N ALA A 252 0.41 -2.81 -10.91
CA ALA A 252 -1.04 -2.76 -10.76
C ALA A 252 -1.62 -1.41 -11.21
N VAL A 253 -2.78 -1.49 -11.86
CA VAL A 253 -3.56 -0.34 -12.33
C VAL A 253 -4.88 -0.31 -11.57
N TYR A 254 -5.29 0.87 -11.14
CA TYR A 254 -6.62 1.05 -10.59
C TYR A 254 -7.48 1.98 -11.45
N GLY A 255 -8.78 1.73 -11.46
CA GLY A 255 -9.78 2.58 -12.09
C GLY A 255 -10.84 3.03 -11.09
N LEU A 256 -11.26 4.30 -11.17
CA LEU A 256 -12.26 4.92 -10.30
C LEU A 256 -13.60 5.00 -11.02
N PHE A 257 -14.66 4.49 -10.40
CA PHE A 257 -15.99 4.43 -10.97
C PHE A 257 -17.01 5.11 -10.03
N SER A 258 -17.94 5.87 -10.61
CA SER A 258 -19.08 6.44 -9.88
C SER A 258 -20.23 5.44 -9.68
N SER A 259 -20.20 4.30 -10.38
CA SER A 259 -21.25 3.29 -10.39
C SER A 259 -20.68 1.90 -10.17
N GLU A 260 -21.23 1.19 -9.20
CA GLU A 260 -20.88 -0.22 -8.94
C GLU A 260 -21.20 -1.14 -10.13
N ARG A 261 -22.28 -0.85 -10.86
CA ARG A 261 -22.65 -1.59 -12.09
C ARG A 261 -21.53 -1.52 -13.13
N HIS A 262 -20.98 -0.32 -13.36
CA HIS A 262 -19.88 -0.15 -14.33
C HIS A 262 -18.59 -0.80 -13.85
N ALA A 263 -18.29 -0.71 -12.56
CA ALA A 263 -17.14 -1.36 -11.95
C ALA A 263 -17.22 -2.89 -12.10
N LYS A 264 -18.38 -3.50 -11.79
CA LYS A 264 -18.60 -4.95 -11.95
C LYS A 264 -18.44 -5.40 -13.41
N LYS A 265 -19.04 -4.65 -14.37
CA LYS A 265 -18.85 -4.95 -15.79
C LYS A 265 -17.39 -4.86 -16.22
N CYS A 266 -16.65 -3.88 -15.72
CA CYS A 266 -15.23 -3.76 -16.00
C CYS A 266 -14.43 -4.98 -15.51
N ILE A 267 -14.77 -5.48 -14.30
CA ILE A 267 -14.14 -6.68 -13.74
C ILE A 267 -14.41 -7.90 -14.62
N GLU A 268 -15.64 -8.09 -15.11
CA GLU A 268 -15.98 -9.21 -16.00
C GLU A 268 -15.09 -9.21 -17.23
N VAL A 269 -14.92 -8.05 -17.88
CA VAL A 269 -14.06 -7.91 -19.06
C VAL A 269 -12.59 -8.12 -18.73
N LEU A 270 -12.10 -7.56 -17.62
CA LEU A 270 -10.69 -7.73 -17.23
C LEU A 270 -10.36 -9.19 -16.88
N LYS A 271 -11.28 -9.90 -16.23
CA LYS A 271 -11.09 -11.31 -15.86
C LYS A 271 -11.01 -12.27 -17.04
N GLU A 272 -11.36 -11.85 -18.25
CA GLU A 272 -11.12 -12.65 -19.45
C GLU A 272 -9.62 -12.85 -19.73
N ASN A 273 -8.76 -11.89 -19.33
CA ASN A 273 -7.34 -11.89 -19.62
C ASN A 273 -6.43 -11.77 -18.38
N TYR A 274 -6.96 -11.40 -17.21
CA TYR A 274 -6.18 -11.15 -16.01
C TYR A 274 -6.75 -11.91 -14.81
N GLN A 275 -5.89 -12.51 -14.00
CA GLN A 275 -6.28 -13.26 -12.79
C GLN A 275 -6.49 -12.34 -11.59
N ASP A 276 -5.57 -11.40 -11.38
CA ASP A 276 -5.57 -10.48 -10.24
C ASP A 276 -6.44 -9.26 -10.53
N VAL A 277 -7.77 -9.43 -10.40
CA VAL A 277 -8.75 -8.36 -10.60
C VAL A 277 -9.67 -8.26 -9.38
N PHE A 278 -9.69 -7.09 -8.75
CA PHE A 278 -10.38 -6.85 -7.48
C PHE A 278 -11.36 -5.69 -7.56
N LEU A 279 -12.50 -5.82 -6.85
CA LEU A 279 -13.40 -4.71 -6.53
C LEU A 279 -13.15 -4.27 -5.09
N CYS A 280 -12.89 -3.00 -4.88
CA CYS A 280 -12.67 -2.47 -3.54
C CYS A 280 -13.21 -1.04 -3.39
N LYS A 281 -13.09 -0.51 -2.19
CA LYS A 281 -13.53 0.84 -1.80
C LYS A 281 -12.42 1.54 -1.00
N PRO A 282 -12.38 2.89 -0.97
CA PRO A 282 -11.54 3.62 -0.04
C PRO A 282 -11.93 3.29 1.40
N VAL A 283 -10.95 3.08 2.27
CA VAL A 283 -11.14 2.88 3.71
C VAL A 283 -10.44 3.95 4.52
N LYS A 284 -10.93 4.19 5.74
CA LYS A 284 -10.41 5.25 6.63
C LYS A 284 -9.35 4.74 7.58
N ASP A 285 -9.38 3.45 7.87
CA ASP A 285 -8.52 2.83 8.86
C ASP A 285 -7.31 2.17 8.17
N GLY A 286 -6.20 2.12 8.89
CA GLY A 286 -5.05 1.29 8.58
C GLY A 286 -5.25 -0.14 9.07
N CYS A 287 -4.16 -0.76 9.51
CA CYS A 287 -4.22 -2.11 10.07
C CYS A 287 -5.16 -2.18 11.27
N LYS A 288 -6.01 -3.22 11.31
CA LYS A 288 -7.07 -3.35 12.31
C LYS A 288 -7.11 -4.75 12.90
N ILE A 289 -7.07 -4.83 14.23
CA ILE A 289 -7.31 -6.08 14.96
C ILE A 289 -8.79 -6.46 14.82
N VAL A 290 -9.05 -7.70 14.42
CA VAL A 290 -10.40 -8.24 14.23
C VAL A 290 -10.76 -9.33 15.23
N SER A 291 -9.79 -10.04 15.77
CA SER A 291 -10.00 -10.96 16.90
C SER A 291 -8.79 -11.03 17.83
N VAL A 292 -9.07 -11.37 19.08
CA VAL A 292 -8.08 -11.67 20.13
C VAL A 292 -8.59 -12.88 20.90
N ASP A 293 -7.88 -14.00 20.78
CA ASP A 293 -8.15 -15.23 21.49
C ASP A 293 -7.12 -15.42 22.61
N LEU A 294 -7.59 -15.62 23.84
CA LEU A 294 -6.76 -15.65 25.06
C LEU A 294 -6.47 -17.07 25.57
N ASP A 295 -6.49 -18.07 24.72
CA ASP A 295 -6.33 -19.49 25.10
C ASP A 295 -5.12 -19.77 25.98
#